data_bed37ac71ebea241dd57be7f5be4c6fa
#
_entry.id   bed37ac71ebea241dd57be7f5be4c6fa
#
_cell.length_a   1.000
_cell.length_b   1.000
_cell.length_c   1.000
_cell.angle_alpha   90.00
_cell.angle_beta   90.00
_cell.angle_gamma   90.00
#
_symmetry.space_group_name_H-M   'P 1'
#
loop_
_entity.id
_entity.type
_entity.pdbx_description
1 polymer ?
#
loop_
_entity_poly.entity_id
_entity_poly.type
_entity_poly.pdbx_seq_one_letter_code
_entity_poly.pdbx_strand_id
1 'polypeptide(L)'
;MTIAALFGTTLPLIQAPMAGVQDHALAAAVCEAGGLGSLPCAMLSAEAMHRELTALRARTSRPFNVNFFCHVPPRPDAAREAAWRAALAPYYAELGLDIAAVPAGAGRTPFSAAFADALEDFKPAVVS
;
A
#
# COMPACT_ATOMS: atom_id res chain seq x y z
N MET A 1 29.17 -3.12 1.17
CA MET A 1 27.96 -3.12 2.03
C MET A 1 26.94 -4.03 1.38
N THR A 2 26.40 -5.03 2.09
CA THR A 2 25.37 -5.94 1.56
C THR A 2 23.97 -5.35 1.79
N ILE A 3 22.96 -5.82 1.04
CA ILE A 3 21.55 -5.43 1.24
C ILE A 3 21.10 -5.73 2.69
N ALA A 4 21.46 -6.90 3.20
CA ALA A 4 21.14 -7.27 4.59
C ALA A 4 21.75 -6.30 5.61
N ALA A 5 23.01 -5.89 5.42
CA ALA A 5 23.66 -4.91 6.27
C ALA A 5 23.02 -3.51 6.15
N LEU A 6 22.54 -3.13 4.96
CA LEU A 6 21.89 -1.85 4.74
C LEU A 6 20.56 -1.73 5.53
N PHE A 7 19.76 -2.80 5.54
CA PHE A 7 18.45 -2.82 6.18
C PHE A 7 18.45 -3.40 7.60
N GLY A 8 19.58 -3.88 8.09
CA GLY A 8 19.67 -4.54 9.40
C GLY A 8 18.96 -5.90 9.46
N THR A 9 18.84 -6.59 8.33
CA THR A 9 18.23 -7.92 8.22
C THR A 9 19.30 -9.01 8.25
N THR A 10 18.91 -10.26 8.52
CA THR A 10 19.82 -11.42 8.47
C THR A 10 19.84 -12.06 7.07
N LEU A 11 18.74 -11.93 6.33
CA LEU A 11 18.61 -12.44 4.97
C LEU A 11 18.57 -11.26 3.97
N PRO A 12 19.17 -11.39 2.78
CA PRO A 12 19.07 -10.40 1.72
C PRO A 12 17.73 -10.53 0.96
N LEU A 13 16.63 -10.51 1.70
CA LEU A 13 15.27 -10.73 1.20
C LEU A 13 14.37 -9.56 1.63
N ILE A 14 13.67 -9.00 0.66
CA ILE A 14 12.67 -7.95 0.86
C ILE A 14 11.33 -8.50 0.39
N GLN A 15 10.33 -8.50 1.25
CA GLN A 15 8.97 -8.84 0.87
C GLN A 15 8.36 -7.73 0.02
N ALA A 16 7.80 -8.09 -1.13
CA ALA A 16 7.02 -7.14 -1.93
C ALA A 16 5.74 -6.71 -1.19
N PRO A 17 5.46 -5.40 -1.06
CA PRO A 17 4.21 -4.94 -0.48
C PRO A 17 3.04 -5.25 -1.43
N MET A 18 1.97 -5.89 -0.93
CA MET A 18 0.82 -6.34 -1.71
C MET A 18 -0.47 -5.75 -1.12
N ALA A 19 -0.80 -4.52 -1.54
CA ALA A 19 -1.97 -3.80 -1.05
C ALA A 19 -3.28 -4.56 -1.32
N GLY A 20 -4.13 -4.67 -0.30
CA GLY A 20 -5.42 -5.34 -0.38
C GLY A 20 -5.40 -6.86 -0.19
N VAL A 21 -4.23 -7.50 -0.12
CA VAL A 21 -4.14 -8.97 0.05
C VAL A 21 -3.25 -9.41 1.22
N GLN A 22 -2.59 -8.48 1.89
CA GLN A 22 -1.79 -8.73 3.08
C GLN A 22 -1.98 -7.65 4.14
N ASP A 23 -1.64 -7.99 5.38
CA ASP A 23 -1.66 -7.14 6.56
C ASP A 23 -0.33 -7.23 7.33
N HIS A 24 -0.33 -6.75 8.58
CA HIS A 24 0.81 -6.79 9.50
C HIS A 24 1.29 -8.22 9.82
N ALA A 25 0.42 -9.25 9.70
CA ALA A 25 0.80 -10.60 10.11
C ALA A 25 1.87 -11.20 9.19
N LEU A 26 1.70 -11.03 7.85
CA LEU A 26 2.71 -11.48 6.90
C LEU A 26 4.01 -10.67 7.03
N ALA A 27 3.91 -9.34 7.18
CA ALA A 27 5.08 -8.50 7.39
C ALA A 27 5.88 -8.93 8.63
N ALA A 28 5.20 -9.17 9.75
CA ALA A 28 5.83 -9.66 10.99
C ALA A 28 6.51 -11.02 10.78
N ALA A 29 5.84 -11.97 10.12
CA ALA A 29 6.39 -13.29 9.87
C ALA A 29 7.70 -13.23 9.04
N VAL A 30 7.74 -12.37 8.02
CA VAL A 30 8.95 -12.16 7.21
C VAL A 30 10.06 -11.50 8.04
N CYS A 31 9.74 -10.52 8.89
CA CYS A 31 10.71 -9.89 9.78
C CYS A 31 11.30 -10.94 10.74
N GLU A 32 10.47 -11.76 11.36
CA GLU A 32 10.93 -12.80 12.30
C GLU A 32 11.75 -13.90 11.61
N ALA A 33 11.46 -14.19 10.34
CA ALA A 33 12.29 -15.08 9.52
C ALA A 33 13.64 -14.44 9.10
N GLY A 34 13.85 -13.16 9.38
CA GLY A 34 15.12 -12.48 9.11
C GLY A 34 15.19 -11.66 7.82
N GLY A 35 14.09 -11.55 7.07
CA GLY A 35 13.94 -10.65 5.92
C GLY A 35 13.45 -9.26 6.31
N LEU A 36 13.25 -8.39 5.32
CA LEU A 36 12.57 -7.11 5.47
C LEU A 36 11.08 -7.29 5.12
N GLY A 37 10.23 -7.40 6.14
CA GLY A 37 8.78 -7.42 5.96
C GLY A 37 8.29 -6.05 5.51
N SER A 38 7.30 -6.01 4.61
CA SER A 38 6.74 -4.75 4.09
C SER A 38 5.26 -4.64 4.39
N LEU A 39 4.85 -3.54 5.02
CA LEU A 39 3.44 -3.20 5.24
C LEU A 39 2.95 -2.30 4.12
N PRO A 40 1.96 -2.72 3.30
CA PRO A 40 1.39 -1.90 2.25
C PRO A 40 0.37 -0.90 2.82
N CYS A 41 0.69 0.38 2.82
CA CYS A 41 -0.18 1.44 3.36
C CYS A 41 -0.90 2.26 2.28
N ALA A 42 -0.65 2.00 1.01
CA ALA A 42 -1.15 2.79 -0.10
C ALA A 42 -2.69 2.85 -0.22
N MET A 43 -3.42 1.91 0.39
CA MET A 43 -4.89 1.86 0.39
C MET A 43 -5.49 2.08 1.79
N LEU A 44 -4.69 2.43 2.78
CA LEU A 44 -5.13 2.63 4.16
C LEU A 44 -5.38 4.11 4.44
N SER A 45 -6.32 4.39 5.35
CA SER A 45 -6.37 5.70 6.01
C SER A 45 -5.25 5.81 7.05
N ALA A 46 -4.95 7.02 7.51
CA ALA A 46 -3.94 7.23 8.56
C ALA A 46 -4.26 6.43 9.83
N GLU A 47 -5.54 6.37 10.24
CA GLU A 47 -5.98 5.61 11.40
C GLU A 47 -5.86 4.08 11.19
N ALA A 48 -6.18 3.60 9.97
CA ALA A 48 -6.01 2.18 9.64
C ALA A 48 -4.52 1.82 9.62
N MET A 49 -3.68 2.66 9.05
CA MET A 49 -2.22 2.48 9.08
C MET A 49 -1.68 2.43 10.51
N HIS A 50 -2.13 3.36 11.39
CA HIS A 50 -1.71 3.37 12.78
C HIS A 50 -2.06 2.06 13.50
N ARG A 51 -3.27 1.51 13.27
CA ARG A 51 -3.66 0.21 13.83
C ARG A 51 -2.78 -0.93 13.33
N GLU A 52 -2.51 -0.98 12.02
CA GLU A 52 -1.66 -2.01 11.42
C GLU A 52 -0.21 -1.92 11.93
N LEU A 53 0.34 -0.72 12.06
CA LEU A 53 1.68 -0.51 12.59
C LEU A 53 1.78 -0.87 14.07
N THR A 54 0.76 -0.55 14.87
CA THR A 54 0.70 -0.97 16.28
C THR A 54 0.69 -2.50 16.39
N ALA A 55 -0.13 -3.17 15.57
CA ALA A 55 -0.19 -4.64 15.56
C ALA A 55 1.12 -5.26 15.05
N LEU A 56 1.79 -4.64 14.07
CA LEU A 56 3.10 -5.07 13.59
C LEU A 56 4.16 -4.96 14.70
N ARG A 57 4.25 -3.81 15.36
CA ARG A 57 5.21 -3.59 16.47
C ARG A 57 4.97 -4.50 17.65
N ALA A 58 3.74 -4.89 17.93
CA ALA A 58 3.43 -5.86 18.96
C ALA A 58 3.97 -7.28 18.67
N ARG A 59 4.27 -7.58 17.40
CA ARG A 59 4.74 -8.90 16.93
C ARG A 59 6.23 -8.97 16.63
N THR A 60 6.87 -7.83 16.33
CA THR A 60 8.29 -7.80 15.99
C THR A 60 8.96 -6.49 16.41
N SER A 61 10.19 -6.61 16.89
CA SER A 61 11.10 -5.46 17.09
C SER A 61 12.09 -5.29 15.93
N ARG A 62 12.04 -6.17 14.92
CA ARG A 62 12.96 -6.17 13.79
C ARG A 62 12.64 -5.04 12.80
N PRO A 63 13.60 -4.67 11.93
CA PRO A 63 13.36 -3.66 10.89
C PRO A 63 12.25 -4.12 9.94
N PHE A 64 11.43 -3.15 9.51
CA PHE A 64 10.39 -3.35 8.51
C PHE A 64 10.29 -2.14 7.58
N ASN A 65 9.66 -2.36 6.44
CA ASN A 65 9.34 -1.36 5.44
C ASN A 65 7.86 -0.96 5.51
N VAL A 66 7.57 0.30 5.26
CA VAL A 66 6.22 0.83 5.05
C VAL A 66 6.14 1.40 3.63
N ASN A 67 5.16 0.96 2.85
CA ASN A 67 5.08 1.31 1.43
C ASN A 67 3.87 2.20 1.11
N PHE A 68 4.10 3.21 0.28
CA PHE A 68 3.09 4.16 -0.20
C PHE A 68 3.16 4.36 -1.71
N PHE A 69 2.11 4.95 -2.27
CA PHE A 69 2.18 5.53 -3.62
C PHE A 69 2.60 6.99 -3.54
N CYS A 70 3.47 7.42 -4.45
CA CYS A 70 3.97 8.80 -4.55
C CYS A 70 3.57 9.46 -5.87
N HIS A 71 2.44 9.05 -6.46
CA HIS A 71 1.96 9.65 -7.70
C HIS A 71 1.28 11.00 -7.45
N VAL A 72 1.24 11.84 -8.48
CA VAL A 72 0.39 13.02 -8.50
C VAL A 72 -1.00 12.59 -8.97
N PRO A 73 -2.09 12.85 -8.20
CA PRO A 73 -3.43 12.52 -8.65
C PRO A 73 -3.74 13.17 -10.00
N PRO A 74 -4.30 12.43 -10.96
CA PRO A 74 -4.68 13.01 -12.24
C PRO A 74 -5.80 14.04 -12.07
N ARG A 75 -5.81 15.05 -12.91
CA ARG A 75 -6.96 15.96 -12.98
C ARG A 75 -8.13 15.22 -13.63
N PRO A 76 -9.33 15.25 -13.03
CA PRO A 76 -10.52 14.67 -13.65
C PRO A 76 -10.77 15.28 -15.04
N ASP A 77 -11.07 14.44 -16.03
CA ASP A 77 -11.40 14.83 -17.39
C ASP A 77 -12.66 14.07 -17.82
N ALA A 78 -13.78 14.75 -17.79
CA ALA A 78 -15.08 14.13 -18.07
C ALA A 78 -15.19 13.58 -19.51
N ALA A 79 -14.52 14.23 -20.49
CA ALA A 79 -14.56 13.78 -21.88
C ALA A 79 -13.76 12.47 -22.05
N ARG A 80 -12.58 12.37 -21.43
CA ARG A 80 -11.77 11.15 -21.44
C ARG A 80 -12.46 10.01 -20.70
N GLU A 81 -13.10 10.31 -19.56
CA GLU A 81 -13.85 9.32 -18.78
C GLU A 81 -15.04 8.78 -19.60
N ALA A 82 -15.80 9.65 -20.27
CA ALA A 82 -16.91 9.25 -21.14
C ALA A 82 -16.43 8.38 -22.32
N ALA A 83 -15.33 8.77 -22.97
CA ALA A 83 -14.76 7.98 -24.07
C ALA A 83 -14.30 6.60 -23.60
N TRP A 84 -13.68 6.52 -22.42
CA TRP A 84 -13.25 5.26 -21.82
C TRP A 84 -14.44 4.35 -21.46
N ARG A 85 -15.49 4.91 -20.85
CA ARG A 85 -16.73 4.17 -20.56
C ARG A 85 -17.40 3.66 -21.84
N ALA A 86 -17.44 4.46 -22.90
CA ALA A 86 -17.96 4.03 -24.19
C ALA A 86 -17.15 2.86 -24.78
N ALA A 87 -15.83 2.90 -24.68
CA ALA A 87 -14.96 1.81 -25.13
C ALA A 87 -15.15 0.52 -24.32
N LEU A 88 -15.47 0.62 -23.03
CA LEU A 88 -15.71 -0.53 -22.14
C LEU A 88 -17.15 -1.08 -22.23
N ALA A 89 -18.11 -0.32 -22.75
CA ALA A 89 -19.52 -0.70 -22.75
C ALA A 89 -19.82 -2.10 -23.35
N PRO A 90 -19.18 -2.54 -24.46
CA PRO A 90 -19.40 -3.88 -25.00
C PRO A 90 -19.03 -4.99 -24.00
N TYR A 91 -17.94 -4.82 -23.27
CA TYR A 91 -17.48 -5.81 -22.27
C TYR A 91 -18.39 -5.88 -21.04
N TYR A 92 -18.92 -4.73 -20.61
CA TYR A 92 -19.92 -4.69 -19.54
C TYR A 92 -21.22 -5.39 -19.97
N ALA A 93 -21.65 -5.18 -21.21
CA ALA A 93 -22.83 -5.87 -21.75
C ALA A 93 -22.62 -7.39 -21.86
N GLU A 94 -21.45 -7.83 -22.31
CA GLU A 94 -21.07 -9.25 -22.38
C GLU A 94 -21.12 -9.92 -21.01
N LEU A 95 -20.66 -9.21 -19.95
CA LEU A 95 -20.64 -9.70 -18.58
C LEU A 95 -21.99 -9.53 -17.83
N GLY A 96 -23.00 -8.93 -18.47
CA GLY A 96 -24.27 -8.63 -17.83
C GLY A 96 -24.18 -7.58 -16.71
N LEU A 97 -23.19 -6.68 -16.78
CA LEU A 97 -22.95 -5.63 -15.79
C LEU A 97 -23.47 -4.28 -16.27
N ASP A 98 -24.03 -3.50 -15.35
CA ASP A 98 -24.41 -2.11 -15.63
C ASP A 98 -23.23 -1.15 -15.45
N ILE A 99 -22.74 -0.57 -16.55
CA ILE A 99 -21.65 0.40 -16.51
C ILE A 99 -22.03 1.70 -15.75
N ALA A 100 -23.33 2.02 -15.66
CA ALA A 100 -23.80 3.18 -14.92
C ALA A 100 -23.77 2.96 -13.39
N ALA A 101 -23.83 1.70 -12.94
CA ALA A 101 -23.73 1.34 -11.55
C ALA A 101 -22.30 1.34 -10.99
N VAL A 102 -21.28 1.54 -11.85
CA VAL A 102 -19.88 1.61 -11.39
C VAL A 102 -19.68 2.91 -10.62
N PRO A 103 -19.40 2.83 -9.29
CA PRO A 103 -19.17 4.03 -8.49
C PRO A 103 -17.93 4.77 -8.99
N ALA A 104 -17.94 6.09 -8.80
CA ALA A 104 -16.69 6.85 -8.92
C ALA A 104 -15.69 6.23 -7.94
N GLY A 105 -14.59 5.68 -8.46
CA GLY A 105 -13.59 5.03 -7.62
C GLY A 105 -13.05 6.00 -6.58
N ALA A 106 -12.96 5.56 -5.33
CA ALA A 106 -12.15 6.27 -4.35
C ALA A 106 -10.71 6.30 -4.89
N GLY A 107 -10.21 7.48 -5.22
CA GLY A 107 -8.84 7.65 -5.66
C GLY A 107 -7.87 7.06 -4.62
N ARG A 108 -6.75 6.56 -5.07
CA ARG A 108 -5.67 6.14 -4.17
C ARG A 108 -4.98 7.40 -3.65
N THR A 109 -4.94 7.57 -2.35
CA THR A 109 -4.28 8.71 -1.72
C THR A 109 -2.78 8.51 -1.75
N PRO A 110 -2.00 9.39 -2.39
CA PRO A 110 -0.54 9.32 -2.33
C PRO A 110 -0.03 9.67 -0.93
N PHE A 111 1.25 9.40 -0.69
CA PHE A 111 1.93 9.81 0.53
C PHE A 111 1.72 11.32 0.80
N SER A 112 1.43 11.66 2.05
CA SER A 112 1.09 13.03 2.46
C SER A 112 1.72 13.35 3.82
N ALA A 113 1.67 14.64 4.21
CA ALA A 113 2.13 15.07 5.52
C ALA A 113 1.44 14.31 6.66
N ALA A 114 0.13 14.04 6.54
CA ALA A 114 -0.60 13.28 7.55
C ALA A 114 -0.07 11.84 7.73
N PHE A 115 0.38 11.19 6.66
CA PHE A 115 1.05 9.89 6.77
C PHE A 115 2.45 10.03 7.38
N ALA A 116 3.19 11.08 7.04
CA ALA A 116 4.51 11.35 7.61
C ALA A 116 4.41 11.54 9.13
N ASP A 117 3.48 12.39 9.59
CA ASP A 117 3.24 12.66 11.01
C ASP A 117 2.89 11.37 11.76
N ALA A 118 2.01 10.53 11.18
CA ALA A 118 1.63 9.26 11.78
C ALA A 118 2.78 8.23 11.85
N LEU A 119 3.81 8.36 11.00
CA LEU A 119 4.99 7.48 11.02
C LEU A 119 6.04 7.87 12.07
N GLU A 120 6.01 9.11 12.57
CA GLU A 120 7.01 9.60 13.53
C GLU A 120 7.07 8.76 14.82
N ASP A 121 5.94 8.23 15.27
CA ASP A 121 5.87 7.39 16.47
C ASP A 121 6.44 5.98 16.24
N PHE A 122 6.39 5.49 15.00
CA PHE A 122 6.79 4.11 14.68
C PHE A 122 8.23 3.98 14.17
N LYS A 123 8.78 5.02 13.57
CA LYS A 123 10.15 5.07 13.03
C LYS A 123 10.53 3.81 12.26
N PRO A 124 9.82 3.48 11.16
CA PRO A 124 10.16 2.31 10.35
C PRO A 124 11.58 2.44 9.81
N ALA A 125 12.29 1.33 9.64
CA ALA A 125 13.64 1.33 9.10
C ALA A 125 13.68 1.78 7.63
N VAL A 126 12.59 1.53 6.89
CA VAL A 126 12.45 1.87 5.47
C VAL A 126 11.05 2.42 5.21
N VAL A 127 10.99 3.47 4.39
CA VAL A 127 9.76 4.00 3.76
C VAL A 127 9.98 4.00 2.26
N SER A 128 9.08 3.38 1.49
CA SER A 128 9.22 3.20 0.04
C SER A 128 7.97 3.60 -0.72
#